data_c84ae94e371aa6a6be157a34db536c76
#
_entry.id   c84ae94e371aa6a6be157a34db536c76
#
_cell.length_a   1.000
_cell.length_b   1.000
_cell.length_c   1.000
_cell.angle_alpha   90.00
_cell.angle_beta   90.00
_cell.angle_gamma   90.00
#
_symmetry.space_group_name_H-M   'P 1'
#
loop_
_entity.id
_entity.type
_entity.pdbx_description
1 polymer ?
#
loop_
_entity_poly.entity_id
_entity_poly.type
_entity_poly.pdbx_seq_one_letter_code
_entity_poly.pdbx_strand_id
1 'polypeptide(L)'
;PEEDYIPWIQQFCELFGHDYFVQVSQDFIEDDFNLTGLSLQVPYYREALYTILDYQVETAEDHNTDNTTTNTSNNNDSRNGTSKRNASELPNKALLAHSAELLYGLIHARYIVSKQGLTAMASKFERNDFGSCPRYFCDGMHLIPVGSTDVPGQETVRLFCPCCNDIYIPSS
;
A
#
# COMPACT_ATOMS: atom_id res chain seq x y z
N PRO A 1 7.75 -10.40 -26.56
CA PRO A 1 6.86 -10.77 -25.48
C PRO A 1 6.54 -9.46 -24.73
N GLU A 2 5.26 -9.08 -24.78
CA GLU A 2 4.77 -8.02 -23.92
C GLU A 2 4.94 -8.56 -22.51
N GLU A 3 5.78 -7.91 -21.70
CA GLU A 3 5.83 -8.18 -20.26
C GLU A 3 4.44 -7.80 -19.72
N ASP A 4 3.72 -8.76 -19.18
CA ASP A 4 2.39 -8.54 -18.59
C ASP A 4 2.56 -7.51 -17.47
N TYR A 5 2.03 -6.31 -17.70
CA TYR A 5 2.05 -5.26 -16.70
C TYR A 5 1.21 -5.69 -15.49
N ILE A 6 1.84 -5.77 -14.32
CA ILE A 6 1.17 -6.10 -13.06
C ILE A 6 0.97 -4.80 -12.26
N PRO A 7 -0.28 -4.42 -11.92
CA PRO A 7 -0.56 -3.23 -11.12
C PRO A 7 0.14 -3.25 -9.76
N TRP A 8 0.52 -2.09 -9.24
CA TRP A 8 1.23 -1.95 -7.96
C TRP A 8 0.49 -2.64 -6.79
N ILE A 9 -0.84 -2.45 -6.70
CA ILE A 9 -1.67 -3.07 -5.65
C ILE A 9 -1.58 -4.60 -5.71
N GLN A 10 -1.62 -5.18 -6.90
CA GLN A 10 -1.48 -6.62 -7.06
C GLN A 10 -0.10 -7.09 -6.64
N GLN A 11 0.96 -6.43 -7.11
CA GLN A 11 2.33 -6.74 -6.72
C GLN A 11 2.51 -6.68 -5.20
N PHE A 12 1.99 -5.63 -4.57
CA PHE A 12 2.07 -5.47 -3.12
C PHE A 12 1.36 -6.59 -2.36
N CYS A 13 0.16 -6.97 -2.77
CA CYS A 13 -0.62 -8.04 -2.12
C CYS A 13 -0.02 -9.44 -2.34
N GLU A 14 0.76 -9.63 -3.40
CA GLU A 14 1.43 -10.92 -3.73
C GLU A 14 2.80 -11.06 -3.06
N LEU A 15 3.32 -10.04 -2.38
CA LEU A 15 4.58 -10.14 -1.66
C LEU A 15 4.50 -11.17 -0.53
N PHE A 16 5.61 -11.85 -0.30
CA PHE A 16 5.73 -12.79 0.82
C PHE A 16 5.42 -12.09 2.16
N GLY A 17 4.53 -12.69 2.94
CA GLY A 17 4.07 -12.14 4.22
C GLY A 17 2.91 -11.15 4.10
N HIS A 18 2.39 -10.87 2.90
CA HIS A 18 1.24 -10.00 2.67
C HIS A 18 -0.09 -10.75 2.52
N ASP A 19 -0.16 -11.99 2.98
CA ASP A 19 -1.33 -12.86 2.86
C ASP A 19 -2.61 -12.30 3.52
N TYR A 20 -2.45 -11.36 4.46
CA TYR A 20 -3.55 -10.73 5.18
C TYR A 20 -4.16 -9.53 4.46
N PHE A 21 -3.51 -9.03 3.42
CA PHE A 21 -4.03 -7.94 2.61
C PHE A 21 -5.05 -8.43 1.58
N VAL A 22 -5.98 -7.55 1.24
CA VAL A 22 -6.85 -7.66 0.07
C VAL A 22 -6.57 -6.50 -0.87
N GLN A 23 -6.82 -6.68 -2.15
CA GLN A 23 -6.73 -5.59 -3.12
C GLN A 23 -7.85 -4.59 -2.87
N VAL A 24 -7.48 -3.36 -2.56
CA VAL A 24 -8.43 -2.25 -2.42
C VAL A 24 -8.91 -1.85 -3.81
N SER A 25 -10.21 -1.66 -3.99
CA SER A 25 -10.74 -1.23 -5.28
C SER A 25 -10.30 0.19 -5.61
N GLN A 26 -10.05 0.45 -6.90
CA GLN A 26 -9.64 1.77 -7.37
C GLN A 26 -10.70 2.83 -7.03
N ASP A 27 -11.98 2.52 -7.22
CA ASP A 27 -13.09 3.43 -6.88
C ASP A 27 -13.06 3.89 -5.40
N PHE A 28 -12.63 2.99 -4.49
CA PHE A 28 -12.50 3.34 -3.08
C PHE A 28 -11.35 4.33 -2.84
N ILE A 29 -10.23 4.15 -3.55
CA ILE A 29 -9.04 5.01 -3.42
C ILE A 29 -9.27 6.37 -4.09
N GLU A 30 -10.04 6.41 -5.18
CA GLU A 30 -10.35 7.64 -5.92
C GLU A 30 -11.40 8.52 -5.23
N ASP A 31 -12.08 8.01 -4.22
CA ASP A 31 -12.99 8.81 -3.39
C ASP A 31 -12.21 9.50 -2.27
N ASP A 32 -11.98 10.80 -2.42
CA ASP A 32 -11.24 11.64 -1.46
C ASP A 32 -11.80 11.55 -0.03
N PHE A 33 -13.08 11.27 0.14
CA PHE A 33 -13.70 11.08 1.45
C PHE A 33 -13.06 9.91 2.21
N ASN A 34 -12.75 8.82 1.52
CA ASN A 34 -12.11 7.64 2.11
C ASN A 34 -10.66 7.91 2.53
N LEU A 35 -10.02 8.93 1.96
CA LEU A 35 -8.62 9.29 2.22
C LEU A 35 -8.46 10.47 3.19
N THR A 36 -9.55 11.00 3.74
CA THR A 36 -9.54 12.19 4.61
C THR A 36 -8.53 12.04 5.76
N GLY A 37 -7.64 13.03 5.90
CA GLY A 37 -6.64 13.12 6.96
C GLY A 37 -5.39 12.26 6.77
N LEU A 38 -5.31 11.40 5.77
CA LEU A 38 -4.12 10.55 5.52
C LEU A 38 -2.92 11.36 5.04
N SER A 39 -3.15 12.47 4.35
CA SER A 39 -2.09 13.37 3.90
C SER A 39 -1.24 13.96 5.04
N LEU A 40 -1.75 13.98 6.26
CA LEU A 40 -1.03 14.44 7.45
C LEU A 40 -0.17 13.34 8.10
N GLN A 41 -0.37 12.09 7.71
CA GLN A 41 0.26 10.93 8.33
C GLN A 41 1.37 10.32 7.47
N VAL A 42 1.38 10.61 6.17
CA VAL A 42 2.29 9.97 5.21
C VAL A 42 3.16 11.02 4.53
N PRO A 43 4.50 10.90 4.63
CA PRO A 43 5.39 11.77 3.88
C PRO A 43 5.22 11.52 2.37
N TYR A 44 5.37 12.55 1.55
CA TYR A 44 5.16 12.46 0.09
C TYR A 44 3.83 11.80 -0.31
N TYR A 45 2.76 12.14 0.44
CA TYR A 45 1.44 11.54 0.29
C TYR A 45 0.95 11.50 -1.16
N ARG A 46 1.10 12.61 -1.89
CA ARG A 46 0.63 12.70 -3.28
C ARG A 46 1.38 11.76 -4.19
N GLU A 47 2.70 11.74 -4.07
CA GLU A 47 3.58 10.86 -4.84
C GLU A 47 3.33 9.38 -4.48
N ALA A 48 3.13 9.09 -3.20
CA ALA A 48 2.75 7.76 -2.72
C ALA A 48 1.40 7.30 -3.30
N LEU A 49 0.40 8.17 -3.31
CA LEU A 49 -0.92 7.86 -3.89
C LEU A 49 -0.82 7.59 -5.39
N TYR A 50 -0.05 8.40 -6.12
CA TYR A 50 0.18 8.19 -7.55
C TYR A 50 0.90 6.88 -7.83
N THR A 51 1.87 6.49 -6.99
CA THR A 51 2.54 5.20 -7.09
C THR A 51 1.55 4.04 -6.92
N ILE A 52 0.66 4.10 -5.92
CA ILE A 52 -0.37 3.07 -5.69
C ILE A 52 -1.33 2.94 -6.88
N LEU A 53 -1.64 4.06 -7.54
CA LEU A 53 -2.53 4.13 -8.70
C LEU A 53 -1.80 3.92 -10.04
N ASP A 54 -0.52 3.54 -10.02
CA ASP A 54 0.30 3.30 -11.20
C ASP A 54 0.52 4.53 -12.10
N TYR A 55 0.39 5.72 -11.56
CA TYR A 55 0.78 6.94 -12.28
C TYR A 55 2.29 7.16 -12.18
N GLN A 56 2.85 7.76 -13.22
CA GLN A 56 4.28 8.11 -13.24
C GLN A 56 4.58 9.18 -12.18
N VAL A 57 5.62 8.93 -11.39
CA VAL A 57 6.11 9.82 -10.34
C VAL A 57 7.59 10.11 -10.58
N GLU A 58 7.96 11.40 -10.56
CA GLU A 58 9.35 11.82 -10.62
C GLU A 58 10.05 11.59 -9.29
N THR A 59 11.26 11.05 -9.33
CA THR A 59 12.10 10.84 -8.16
C THR A 59 13.40 11.61 -8.25
N ALA A 60 14.12 11.76 -7.14
CA ALA A 60 15.38 12.47 -7.11
C ALA A 60 16.45 11.81 -8.00
N GLU A 61 16.37 10.49 -8.20
CA GLU A 61 17.28 9.75 -9.08
C GLU A 61 17.06 10.06 -10.56
N ASP A 62 15.83 10.33 -10.97
CA ASP A 62 15.48 10.61 -12.36
C ASP A 62 16.09 11.94 -12.82
N HIS A 63 16.25 12.91 -11.90
CA HIS A 63 16.90 14.20 -12.19
C HIS A 63 18.44 14.14 -12.28
N ASN A 64 19.09 13.12 -11.70
CA ASN A 64 20.55 12.99 -11.77
C ASN A 64 21.07 12.41 -13.10
N THR A 65 20.21 11.80 -13.90
CA THR A 65 20.59 11.17 -15.17
C THR A 65 20.67 12.18 -16.31
N ASP A 66 19.98 13.30 -16.23
CA ASP A 66 19.94 14.32 -17.31
C ASP A 66 21.08 15.36 -17.25
N ASN A 67 21.91 15.35 -16.21
CA ASN A 67 22.98 16.36 -16.05
C ASN A 67 24.32 15.97 -16.64
N THR A 68 24.40 14.92 -17.48
CA THR A 68 25.70 14.48 -18.06
C THR A 68 25.92 14.87 -19.52
N THR A 69 25.03 15.65 -20.14
CA THR A 69 25.33 16.12 -21.53
C THR A 69 24.82 17.54 -21.75
N THR A 70 25.79 18.37 -22.13
CA THR A 70 25.71 19.69 -22.78
C THR A 70 25.63 20.94 -21.91
N ASN A 71 26.84 21.47 -21.62
CA ASN A 71 27.09 22.91 -21.64
C ASN A 71 26.90 23.40 -23.04
N THR A 72 25.84 24.14 -23.36
CA THR A 72 25.86 25.16 -24.42
C THR A 72 24.77 26.19 -24.11
N SER A 73 25.24 27.40 -23.94
CA SER A 73 24.45 28.63 -23.82
C SER A 73 23.48 28.78 -24.99
N ASN A 74 22.22 29.15 -24.75
CA ASN A 74 21.66 30.38 -25.35
C ASN A 74 20.26 30.67 -24.84
N ASN A 75 20.05 31.97 -24.65
CA ASN A 75 18.88 32.67 -24.18
C ASN A 75 17.62 32.48 -25.02
N ASN A 76 16.53 32.66 -24.35
CA ASN A 76 15.25 33.32 -24.70
C ASN A 76 14.02 32.45 -24.87
N ASP A 77 13.13 32.78 -23.94
CA ASP A 77 11.67 33.04 -24.08
C ASP A 77 10.74 31.85 -24.31
N SER A 78 9.95 31.55 -23.30
CA SER A 78 8.49 31.66 -23.33
C SER A 78 7.85 30.94 -22.13
N ARG A 79 6.97 31.66 -21.51
CA ARG A 79 6.09 31.32 -20.40
C ARG A 79 5.33 30.01 -20.64
N ASN A 80 5.57 28.99 -19.82
CA ASN A 80 4.54 28.08 -19.40
C ASN A 80 4.89 27.58 -17.99
N GLY A 81 4.08 27.96 -17.00
CA GLY A 81 4.37 27.77 -15.59
C GLY A 81 4.10 26.34 -15.11
N THR A 82 5.01 25.44 -15.39
CA THR A 82 5.21 24.25 -14.58
C THR A 82 6.36 24.55 -13.63
N SER A 83 6.01 24.78 -12.37
CA SER A 83 6.98 24.98 -11.30
C SER A 83 7.89 23.74 -11.24
N LYS A 84 9.12 23.85 -11.77
CA LYS A 84 10.14 22.81 -11.61
C LYS A 84 10.45 22.75 -10.10
N ARG A 85 9.99 21.69 -9.45
CA ARG A 85 10.40 21.41 -8.08
C ARG A 85 11.90 21.17 -8.08
N ASN A 86 12.60 21.70 -7.08
CA ASN A 86 14.02 21.48 -6.93
C ASN A 86 14.26 19.98 -6.64
N ALA A 87 15.28 19.38 -7.21
CA ALA A 87 15.62 17.96 -7.00
C ALA A 87 15.79 17.57 -5.51
N SER A 88 16.05 18.56 -4.63
CA SER A 88 16.13 18.38 -3.18
C SER A 88 14.75 18.20 -2.49
N GLU A 89 13.65 18.46 -3.19
CA GLU A 89 12.28 18.32 -2.66
C GLU A 89 11.60 17.02 -3.10
N LEU A 90 12.23 16.27 -4.03
CA LEU A 90 11.68 15.01 -4.52
C LEU A 90 12.10 13.84 -3.62
N PRO A 91 11.21 12.85 -3.41
CA PRO A 91 11.58 11.65 -2.69
C PRO A 91 12.60 10.82 -3.49
N ASN A 92 13.48 10.13 -2.79
CA ASN A 92 14.20 9.02 -3.41
C ASN A 92 13.28 7.80 -3.56
N LYS A 93 13.66 6.86 -4.42
CA LYS A 93 12.83 5.67 -4.73
C LYS A 93 12.51 4.83 -3.49
N ALA A 94 13.47 4.66 -2.57
CA ALA A 94 13.26 3.89 -1.34
C ALA A 94 12.26 4.56 -0.39
N LEU A 95 12.35 5.88 -0.22
CA LEU A 95 11.43 6.64 0.62
C LEU A 95 10.03 6.69 0.00
N LEU A 96 9.93 6.81 -1.32
CA LEU A 96 8.66 6.76 -2.03
C LEU A 96 7.99 5.40 -1.90
N ALA A 97 8.74 4.31 -2.07
CA ALA A 97 8.24 2.95 -1.86
C ALA A 97 7.71 2.75 -0.43
N HIS A 98 8.48 3.16 0.59
CA HIS A 98 8.04 3.08 1.97
C HIS A 98 6.77 3.92 2.24
N SER A 99 6.68 5.13 1.68
CA SER A 99 5.50 5.98 1.82
C SER A 99 4.27 5.37 1.14
N ALA A 100 4.44 4.73 -0.02
CA ALA A 100 3.35 4.03 -0.71
C ALA A 100 2.86 2.82 0.10
N GLU A 101 3.76 2.02 0.65
CA GLU A 101 3.41 0.88 1.51
C GLU A 101 2.66 1.33 2.78
N LEU A 102 3.14 2.39 3.46
CA LEU A 102 2.49 2.97 4.64
C LEU A 102 1.09 3.49 4.28
N LEU A 103 0.98 4.25 3.19
CA LEU A 103 -0.30 4.80 2.74
C LEU A 103 -1.28 3.68 2.40
N TYR A 104 -0.83 2.66 1.67
CA TYR A 104 -1.69 1.52 1.32
C TYR A 104 -2.20 0.80 2.57
N GLY A 105 -1.36 0.58 3.57
CA GLY A 105 -1.79 -0.02 4.84
C GLY A 105 -2.87 0.79 5.55
N LEU A 106 -2.77 2.12 5.55
CA LEU A 106 -3.78 3.02 6.12
C LEU A 106 -5.11 3.01 5.32
N ILE A 107 -5.02 2.99 4.00
CA ILE A 107 -6.21 2.86 3.12
C ILE A 107 -6.86 1.49 3.32
N HIS A 108 -6.07 0.44 3.33
CA HIS A 108 -6.54 -0.94 3.53
C HIS A 108 -7.30 -1.10 4.86
N ALA A 109 -6.79 -0.52 5.96
CA ALA A 109 -7.46 -0.55 7.25
C ALA A 109 -8.87 0.05 7.21
N ARG A 110 -9.07 1.10 6.41
CA ARG A 110 -10.41 1.70 6.18
C ARG A 110 -11.26 0.86 5.24
N TYR A 111 -10.64 0.28 4.23
CA TYR A 111 -11.34 -0.53 3.23
C TYR A 111 -11.95 -1.80 3.81
N ILE A 112 -11.22 -2.56 4.62
CA ILE A 112 -11.67 -3.85 5.15
C ILE A 112 -12.87 -3.77 6.10
N VAL A 113 -13.22 -2.59 6.60
CA VAL A 113 -14.45 -2.34 7.37
C VAL A 113 -15.59 -1.78 6.51
N SER A 114 -15.33 -1.50 5.23
CA SER A 114 -16.36 -1.16 4.26
C SER A 114 -17.11 -2.41 3.80
N LYS A 115 -18.29 -2.23 3.18
CA LYS A 115 -19.07 -3.36 2.64
C LYS A 115 -18.27 -4.20 1.63
N GLN A 116 -17.54 -3.55 0.73
CA GLN A 116 -16.72 -4.22 -0.28
C GLN A 116 -15.55 -4.97 0.37
N GLY A 117 -14.83 -4.31 1.28
CA GLY A 117 -13.68 -4.90 1.97
C GLY A 117 -14.08 -6.06 2.88
N LEU A 118 -15.20 -5.97 3.58
CA LEU A 118 -15.75 -7.08 4.38
C LEU A 118 -16.06 -8.29 3.50
N THR A 119 -16.63 -8.08 2.30
CA THR A 119 -16.89 -9.17 1.35
C THR A 119 -15.58 -9.81 0.88
N ALA A 120 -14.57 -9.02 0.56
CA ALA A 120 -13.26 -9.53 0.14
C ALA A 120 -12.58 -10.33 1.25
N MET A 121 -12.60 -9.83 2.50
CA MET A 121 -12.04 -10.52 3.67
C MET A 121 -12.82 -11.80 3.98
N ALA A 122 -14.15 -11.80 3.88
CA ALA A 122 -14.98 -13.00 4.08
C ALA A 122 -14.62 -14.08 3.05
N SER A 123 -14.41 -13.73 1.80
CA SER A 123 -13.98 -14.68 0.76
C SER A 123 -12.62 -15.32 1.07
N LYS A 124 -11.66 -14.55 1.61
CA LYS A 124 -10.37 -15.09 2.06
C LYS A 124 -10.54 -16.02 3.26
N PHE A 125 -11.40 -15.67 4.21
CA PHE A 125 -11.72 -16.51 5.35
C PHE A 125 -12.35 -17.86 4.90
N GLU A 126 -13.31 -17.82 4.00
CA GLU A 126 -13.97 -19.03 3.47
C GLU A 126 -12.98 -19.97 2.75
N ARG A 127 -12.02 -19.41 2.02
CA ARG A 127 -10.94 -20.19 1.36
C ARG A 127 -9.83 -20.65 2.31
N ASN A 128 -9.90 -20.28 3.59
CA ASN A 128 -8.85 -20.55 4.57
C ASN A 128 -7.48 -19.90 4.25
N ASP A 129 -7.50 -18.74 3.59
CA ASP A 129 -6.28 -18.02 3.23
C ASP A 129 -5.49 -17.52 4.45
N PHE A 130 -6.13 -17.40 5.60
CA PHE A 130 -5.51 -16.95 6.86
C PHE A 130 -5.01 -18.11 7.75
N GLY A 131 -5.26 -19.36 7.36
CA GLY A 131 -4.88 -20.54 8.11
C GLY A 131 -5.94 -21.01 9.10
N SER A 132 -5.66 -22.15 9.75
CA SER A 132 -6.58 -22.84 10.64
C SER A 132 -6.07 -22.87 12.07
N CYS A 133 -7.02 -22.96 13.04
CA CYS A 133 -6.69 -23.08 14.45
C CYS A 133 -5.87 -24.35 14.73
N PRO A 134 -4.76 -24.24 15.49
CA PRO A 134 -3.91 -25.39 15.81
C PRO A 134 -4.51 -26.32 16.89
N ARG A 135 -5.61 -25.90 17.55
CA ARG A 135 -6.24 -26.72 18.59
C ARG A 135 -7.05 -27.86 18.00
N TYR A 136 -6.83 -29.06 18.50
CA TYR A 136 -7.49 -30.28 18.03
C TYR A 136 -9.03 -30.18 18.06
N PHE A 137 -9.60 -29.67 19.16
CA PHE A 137 -11.06 -29.57 19.32
C PHE A 137 -11.71 -28.38 18.56
N CYS A 138 -10.92 -27.55 17.88
CA CYS A 138 -11.44 -26.52 16.99
C CYS A 138 -11.71 -27.05 15.57
N ASP A 139 -11.33 -28.28 15.30
CA ASP A 139 -11.61 -29.01 14.04
C ASP A 139 -11.28 -28.19 12.79
N GLY A 140 -10.09 -27.58 12.78
CA GLY A 140 -9.62 -26.79 11.65
C GLY A 140 -10.36 -25.46 11.44
N MET A 141 -10.99 -24.89 12.47
CA MET A 141 -11.65 -23.59 12.40
C MET A 141 -10.74 -22.55 11.74
N HIS A 142 -11.24 -21.88 10.72
CA HIS A 142 -10.53 -20.83 10.00
C HIS A 142 -10.26 -19.64 10.94
N LEU A 143 -9.07 -19.06 10.80
CA LEU A 143 -8.61 -17.95 11.62
C LEU A 143 -8.93 -16.60 10.96
N ILE A 144 -9.04 -15.56 11.79
CA ILE A 144 -9.32 -14.19 11.36
C ILE A 144 -8.12 -13.31 11.74
N PRO A 145 -7.55 -12.53 10.82
CA PRO A 145 -6.51 -11.57 11.17
C PRO A 145 -7.09 -10.45 12.04
N VAL A 146 -6.39 -10.15 13.12
CA VAL A 146 -6.74 -9.09 14.07
C VAL A 146 -5.51 -8.30 14.47
N GLY A 147 -5.71 -7.05 14.90
CA GLY A 147 -4.68 -6.20 15.48
C GLY A 147 -5.08 -5.72 16.86
N SER A 148 -4.10 -5.46 17.72
CA SER A 148 -4.33 -4.89 19.05
C SER A 148 -4.36 -3.36 19.03
N THR A 149 -3.94 -2.71 17.93
CA THR A 149 -3.94 -1.27 17.72
C THR A 149 -4.10 -0.94 16.25
N ASP A 150 -4.68 0.23 15.96
CA ASP A 150 -4.78 0.78 14.60
C ASP A 150 -3.60 1.71 14.26
N VAL A 151 -2.63 1.87 15.17
CA VAL A 151 -1.45 2.70 14.92
C VAL A 151 -0.40 1.89 14.15
N PRO A 152 -0.03 2.31 12.93
CA PRO A 152 0.95 1.59 12.12
C PRO A 152 2.29 1.44 12.82
N GLY A 153 2.91 0.26 12.70
CA GLY A 153 4.25 -0.02 13.20
C GLY A 153 4.35 -0.28 14.71
N GLN A 154 3.25 -0.23 15.47
CA GLN A 154 3.27 -0.53 16.90
C GLN A 154 3.13 -2.03 17.20
N GLU A 155 2.25 -2.71 16.48
CA GLU A 155 1.98 -4.13 16.69
C GLU A 155 1.91 -4.88 15.36
N THR A 156 2.23 -6.17 15.41
CA THR A 156 2.07 -7.06 14.27
C THR A 156 0.70 -7.72 14.27
N VAL A 157 0.23 -8.18 13.11
CA VAL A 157 -1.01 -8.93 12.98
C VAL A 157 -0.98 -10.19 13.85
N ARG A 158 -2.13 -10.55 14.41
CA ARG A 158 -2.40 -11.79 15.13
C ARG A 158 -3.54 -12.52 14.44
N LEU A 159 -3.73 -13.78 14.77
CA LEU A 159 -4.79 -14.61 14.21
C LEU A 159 -5.74 -15.02 15.35
N PHE A 160 -7.02 -14.67 15.22
CA PHE A 160 -8.07 -14.98 16.16
C PHE A 160 -8.84 -16.23 15.74
N CYS A 161 -9.08 -17.15 16.67
CA CYS A 161 -9.94 -18.30 16.44
C CYS A 161 -11.36 -18.05 17.00
N PRO A 162 -12.42 -18.03 16.17
CA PRO A 162 -13.78 -17.82 16.63
C PRO A 162 -14.32 -18.96 17.49
N CYS A 163 -13.73 -20.16 17.41
CA CYS A 163 -14.16 -21.34 18.16
C CYS A 163 -13.64 -21.32 19.59
N CYS A 164 -12.32 -21.18 19.78
CA CYS A 164 -11.74 -21.20 21.13
C CYS A 164 -11.54 -19.81 21.74
N ASN A 165 -11.81 -18.74 20.98
CA ASN A 165 -11.63 -17.34 21.39
C ASN A 165 -10.19 -16.98 21.81
N ASP A 166 -9.21 -17.71 21.27
CA ASP A 166 -7.79 -17.44 21.50
C ASP A 166 -7.14 -16.74 20.32
N ILE A 167 -6.00 -16.10 20.61
CA ILE A 167 -5.19 -15.36 19.64
C ILE A 167 -3.86 -16.07 19.46
N TYR A 168 -3.46 -16.23 18.20
CA TYR A 168 -2.23 -16.91 17.78
C TYR A 168 -1.29 -15.99 17.06
N ILE A 169 0.00 -16.25 17.17
CA ILE A 169 1.04 -15.62 16.35
C ILE A 169 1.05 -16.33 15.00
N PRO A 170 1.01 -15.59 13.88
CA PRO A 170 1.18 -16.20 12.57
C PRO A 170 2.47 -17.00 12.51
N SER A 171 2.42 -18.21 11.96
CA SER A 171 3.64 -18.97 11.62
C SER A 171 4.27 -18.34 10.39
N SER A 172 5.55 -17.99 10.51
CA SER A 172 6.40 -17.53 9.42
C SER A 172 6.76 -18.64 8.46
#